data_0c2d128dcd282599a92dbe7d2072d8e5
#
_entry.id   0c2d128dcd282599a92dbe7d2072d8e5
#
_cell.length_a   1.000
_cell.length_b   1.000
_cell.length_c   1.000
_cell.angle_alpha   90.00
_cell.angle_beta   90.00
_cell.angle_gamma   90.00
#
_symmetry.space_group_name_H-M   'P 1'
#
loop_
_entity.id
_entity.type
_entity.pdbx_description
1 polymer ?
#
loop_
_entity_poly.entity_id
_entity_poly.type
_entity_poly.pdbx_seq_one_letter_code
_entity_poly.pdbx_strand_id
1 'polypeptide(L)'
;MINKQMMKFPIIYTGVIGKIAIGWGVYETAADECKVANIKNALIVTTGLKGTGIVDEINSILTSHGISTVIFDKVTSNAKDHEVMAAYKIFQDSGCDGIVSIGGGSSHDCGKGVRAVAANGGTYICDMAVFLDPPWFETVKNFKPNTIPQIAINTTAGTGAESSIAAAVTNTRVKAKQLIMIPGLAPTSALIDPLLVRLMPQQYAAWTGCDALAHGFESYICSMKSEYNRAIMIRVVKLVAENLREFTYNRMNHTACENMCWAESMGGVGIGFGGGAGIVHSLGHGLSVLHNVHHGLANAVLTVPIERYNQPACPEKFAEMAEAMGVDTRGMTMIQASDKWFDEIERLLKDLNIQTGHLHEQFGVQPDELEHIIRLQYENEFPREGNPRAYNFEECLELFKSVL
;
A
#
# COMPACT_ATOMS: atom_id res chain seq x y z
N MET A 1 39.90 -15.86 -9.48
CA MET A 1 39.19 -15.06 -8.46
C MET A 1 37.97 -14.43 -9.11
N ILE A 2 36.78 -14.71 -8.62
CA ILE A 2 35.54 -14.12 -9.12
C ILE A 2 35.59 -12.62 -8.75
N ASN A 3 35.45 -11.74 -9.76
CA ASN A 3 35.44 -10.30 -9.52
C ASN A 3 34.14 -9.91 -8.81
N LYS A 4 34.15 -9.77 -7.49
CA LYS A 4 32.99 -9.43 -6.68
C LYS A 4 32.38 -8.05 -6.99
N GLN A 5 33.08 -7.18 -7.73
CA GLN A 5 32.55 -5.89 -8.19
C GLN A 5 31.52 -6.04 -9.33
N MET A 6 31.55 -7.12 -10.10
CA MET A 6 30.55 -7.40 -11.15
C MET A 6 29.27 -8.07 -10.65
N MET A 7 29.18 -8.41 -9.35
CA MET A 7 28.04 -9.11 -8.76
C MET A 7 27.22 -8.19 -7.82
N LYS A 8 27.09 -6.92 -8.13
CA LYS A 8 26.06 -6.07 -7.50
C LYS A 8 24.70 -6.24 -8.21
N PHE A 9 24.25 -7.48 -8.33
CA PHE A 9 22.83 -7.71 -8.52
C PHE A 9 22.17 -7.58 -7.15
N PRO A 10 21.15 -6.73 -6.99
CA PRO A 10 20.40 -6.71 -5.74
C PRO A 10 19.87 -8.13 -5.50
N ILE A 11 20.14 -8.68 -4.32
CA ILE A 11 19.52 -9.93 -3.91
C ILE A 11 18.05 -9.61 -3.69
N ILE A 12 17.19 -10.23 -4.51
CA ILE A 12 15.74 -10.06 -4.41
C ILE A 12 15.25 -11.00 -3.31
N TYR A 13 14.77 -10.41 -2.22
CA TYR A 13 14.12 -11.15 -1.16
C TYR A 13 12.63 -11.23 -1.47
N THR A 14 12.12 -12.44 -1.68
CA THR A 14 10.67 -12.65 -1.76
C THR A 14 10.12 -12.85 -0.36
N GLY A 15 9.14 -12.02 0.04
CA GLY A 15 8.43 -12.22 1.29
C GLY A 15 7.50 -13.43 1.22
N VAL A 16 7.39 -14.17 2.32
CA VAL A 16 6.35 -15.19 2.46
C VAL A 16 5.05 -14.49 2.83
N ILE A 17 4.05 -14.57 1.97
CA ILE A 17 2.70 -14.14 2.25
C ILE A 17 1.94 -15.23 2.98
N GLY A 18 0.99 -14.84 3.82
CA GLY A 18 0.04 -15.76 4.44
C GLY A 18 -0.99 -16.31 3.47
N LYS A 19 -2.03 -16.91 3.99
CA LYS A 19 -3.20 -17.33 3.20
C LYS A 19 -3.95 -16.09 2.68
N ILE A 20 -4.33 -16.10 1.41
CA ILE A 20 -5.23 -15.10 0.83
C ILE A 20 -6.51 -15.82 0.40
N ALA A 21 -7.66 -15.34 0.87
CA ALA A 21 -8.97 -15.82 0.46
C ALA A 21 -9.77 -14.63 -0.11
N ILE A 22 -10.15 -14.73 -1.39
CA ILE A 22 -10.93 -13.71 -2.09
C ILE A 22 -12.23 -14.33 -2.53
N GLY A 23 -13.35 -13.71 -2.18
CA GLY A 23 -14.67 -14.19 -2.62
C GLY A 23 -15.82 -13.58 -1.84
N TRP A 24 -17.00 -13.70 -2.41
CA TRP A 24 -18.25 -13.20 -1.87
C TRP A 24 -18.65 -13.97 -0.61
N GLY A 25 -18.79 -13.28 0.53
CA GLY A 25 -19.11 -13.89 1.82
C GLY A 25 -17.91 -14.49 2.55
N VAL A 26 -16.68 -14.31 2.06
CA VAL A 26 -15.50 -14.92 2.69
C VAL A 26 -15.22 -14.38 4.10
N TYR A 27 -15.65 -13.17 4.44
CA TYR A 27 -15.47 -12.60 5.78
C TYR A 27 -16.21 -13.43 6.86
N GLU A 28 -17.25 -14.17 6.50
CA GLU A 28 -17.99 -15.05 7.43
C GLU A 28 -17.10 -16.18 7.98
N THR A 29 -16.00 -16.51 7.27
CA THR A 29 -15.04 -17.53 7.71
C THR A 29 -14.04 -17.00 8.76
N ALA A 30 -14.16 -15.75 9.20
CA ALA A 30 -13.20 -15.11 10.11
C ALA A 30 -12.96 -15.92 11.40
N ALA A 31 -14.00 -16.50 11.98
CA ALA A 31 -13.88 -17.32 13.18
C ALA A 31 -13.11 -18.64 12.93
N ASP A 32 -13.29 -19.25 11.77
CA ASP A 32 -12.57 -20.47 11.41
C ASP A 32 -11.09 -20.16 11.14
N GLU A 33 -10.79 -19.04 10.49
CA GLU A 33 -9.41 -18.59 10.32
C GLU A 33 -8.73 -18.30 11.66
N CYS A 34 -9.44 -17.69 12.61
CA CYS A 34 -8.95 -17.49 13.96
C CYS A 34 -8.65 -18.82 14.66
N LYS A 35 -9.51 -19.82 14.54
CA LYS A 35 -9.29 -21.16 15.13
C LYS A 35 -8.07 -21.83 14.50
N VAL A 36 -7.92 -21.79 13.18
CA VAL A 36 -6.76 -22.35 12.47
C VAL A 36 -5.47 -21.66 12.93
N ALA A 37 -5.52 -20.35 13.16
CA ALA A 37 -4.40 -19.56 13.66
C ALA A 37 -4.19 -19.67 15.19
N ASN A 38 -5.02 -20.47 15.91
CA ASN A 38 -5.02 -20.61 17.37
C ASN A 38 -5.31 -19.29 18.13
N ILE A 39 -6.06 -18.38 17.57
CA ILE A 39 -6.50 -17.15 18.24
C ILE A 39 -7.70 -17.49 19.12
N LYS A 40 -7.58 -17.21 20.42
CA LYS A 40 -8.65 -17.39 21.42
C LYS A 40 -9.15 -16.07 21.97
N ASN A 41 -8.28 -15.07 22.03
CA ASN A 41 -8.57 -13.74 22.51
C ASN A 41 -8.00 -12.70 21.53
N ALA A 42 -8.85 -12.19 20.64
CA ALA A 42 -8.45 -11.31 19.57
C ALA A 42 -8.53 -9.82 19.95
N LEU A 43 -7.50 -9.04 19.64
CA LEU A 43 -7.65 -7.60 19.54
C LEU A 43 -8.19 -7.24 18.15
N ILE A 44 -9.41 -6.73 18.08
CA ILE A 44 -9.96 -6.13 16.85
C ILE A 44 -9.36 -4.74 16.69
N VAL A 45 -8.67 -4.49 15.57
CA VAL A 45 -8.03 -3.21 15.24
C VAL A 45 -8.72 -2.61 14.02
N THR A 46 -9.30 -1.42 14.18
CA THR A 46 -10.12 -0.81 13.13
C THR A 46 -10.14 0.72 13.20
N THR A 47 -10.51 1.37 12.09
CA THR A 47 -10.90 2.78 12.05
C THR A 47 -12.32 3.02 12.57
N GLY A 48 -13.00 1.96 13.02
CA GLY A 48 -14.36 1.96 13.55
C GLY A 48 -15.43 1.82 12.49
N LEU A 49 -15.17 2.06 11.20
CA LEU A 49 -16.11 1.95 10.07
C LEU A 49 -17.54 2.38 10.43
N LYS A 50 -17.66 3.57 11.04
CA LYS A 50 -18.88 4.08 11.67
C LYS A 50 -20.07 4.06 10.71
N GLY A 51 -21.20 3.56 11.20
CA GLY A 51 -22.46 3.50 10.46
C GLY A 51 -22.58 2.35 9.46
N THR A 52 -21.55 1.48 9.32
CA THR A 52 -21.61 0.32 8.42
C THR A 52 -22.12 -0.94 9.08
N GLY A 53 -21.98 -1.09 10.41
CA GLY A 53 -22.30 -2.30 11.15
C GLY A 53 -21.30 -3.45 10.99
N ILE A 54 -20.30 -3.32 10.11
CA ILE A 54 -19.34 -4.41 9.77
C ILE A 54 -18.59 -4.90 11.01
N VAL A 55 -18.12 -3.97 11.85
CA VAL A 55 -17.31 -4.32 13.03
C VAL A 55 -18.14 -5.13 14.03
N ASP A 56 -19.40 -4.72 14.26
CA ASP A 56 -20.31 -5.41 15.16
C ASP A 56 -20.68 -6.80 14.64
N GLU A 57 -20.89 -6.92 13.33
CA GLU A 57 -21.19 -8.20 12.67
C GLU A 57 -20.01 -9.16 12.80
N ILE A 58 -18.79 -8.75 12.46
CA ILE A 58 -17.61 -9.60 12.58
C ILE A 58 -17.33 -9.94 14.05
N ASN A 59 -17.48 -8.98 14.97
CA ASN A 59 -17.37 -9.24 16.40
C ASN A 59 -18.39 -10.31 16.87
N SER A 60 -19.62 -10.26 16.37
CA SER A 60 -20.65 -11.25 16.67
C SER A 60 -20.30 -12.63 16.10
N ILE A 61 -19.75 -12.71 14.89
CA ILE A 61 -19.23 -13.95 14.30
C ILE A 61 -18.16 -14.56 15.21
N LEU A 62 -17.17 -13.79 15.63
CA LEU A 62 -16.07 -14.26 16.46
C LEU A 62 -16.57 -14.77 17.82
N THR A 63 -17.37 -13.96 18.52
CA THR A 63 -17.85 -14.27 19.89
C THR A 63 -18.80 -15.45 19.90
N SER A 64 -19.68 -15.58 18.91
CA SER A 64 -20.59 -16.73 18.79
C SER A 64 -19.84 -18.07 18.55
N HIS A 65 -18.61 -18.01 18.07
CA HIS A 65 -17.73 -19.15 17.86
C HIS A 65 -16.71 -19.38 18.99
N GLY A 66 -16.88 -18.66 20.12
CA GLY A 66 -16.08 -18.85 21.33
C GLY A 66 -14.72 -18.11 21.33
N ILE A 67 -14.54 -17.13 20.45
CA ILE A 67 -13.34 -16.27 20.43
C ILE A 67 -13.67 -15.01 21.23
N SER A 68 -12.92 -14.76 22.30
CA SER A 68 -13.02 -13.50 23.06
C SER A 68 -12.45 -12.35 22.23
N THR A 69 -13.01 -11.15 22.42
CA THR A 69 -12.59 -9.99 21.64
C THR A 69 -12.46 -8.74 22.50
N VAL A 70 -11.50 -7.91 22.17
CA VAL A 70 -11.38 -6.53 22.66
C VAL A 70 -11.26 -5.63 21.43
N ILE A 71 -11.93 -4.48 21.43
CA ILE A 71 -11.98 -3.60 20.24
C ILE A 71 -11.14 -2.35 20.49
N PHE A 72 -10.23 -2.07 19.55
CA PHE A 72 -9.53 -0.79 19.40
C PHE A 72 -10.00 -0.11 18.11
N ASP A 73 -10.89 0.86 18.22
CA ASP A 73 -11.55 1.58 17.12
C ASP A 73 -11.02 3.02 16.92
N LYS A 74 -9.80 3.29 17.39
CA LYS A 74 -9.20 4.63 17.37
C LYS A 74 -8.11 4.82 16.33
N VAL A 75 -7.98 3.87 15.39
CA VAL A 75 -7.08 4.05 14.26
C VAL A 75 -7.64 5.16 13.37
N THR A 76 -6.78 6.08 12.95
CA THR A 76 -7.14 7.14 12.01
C THR A 76 -6.52 6.89 10.64
N SER A 77 -6.87 7.69 9.63
CA SER A 77 -6.21 7.64 8.33
C SER A 77 -4.70 7.83 8.50
N ASN A 78 -3.90 7.04 7.77
CA ASN A 78 -2.44 6.98 7.94
C ASN A 78 -2.05 6.61 9.38
N ALA A 79 -2.16 5.33 9.73
CA ALA A 79 -1.89 4.79 11.07
C ALA A 79 -0.67 5.46 11.72
N LYS A 80 -0.84 5.93 12.96
CA LYS A 80 0.18 6.72 13.64
C LYS A 80 0.88 5.89 14.72
N ASP A 81 2.11 6.24 14.98
CA ASP A 81 2.98 5.63 15.99
C ASP A 81 2.30 5.49 17.36
N HIS A 82 1.69 6.57 17.87
CA HIS A 82 1.02 6.57 19.16
C HIS A 82 -0.28 5.71 19.16
N GLU A 83 -0.96 5.57 18.02
CA GLU A 83 -2.12 4.68 17.88
C GLU A 83 -1.68 3.21 17.97
N VAL A 84 -0.58 2.84 17.31
CA VAL A 84 0.02 1.52 17.40
C VAL A 84 0.40 1.20 18.85
N MET A 85 1.09 2.13 19.53
CA MET A 85 1.51 1.93 20.91
C MET A 85 0.33 1.84 21.88
N ALA A 86 -0.74 2.61 21.65
CA ALA A 86 -1.97 2.53 22.44
C ALA A 86 -2.70 1.19 22.24
N ALA A 87 -2.80 0.72 20.98
CA ALA A 87 -3.37 -0.58 20.65
C ALA A 87 -2.53 -1.73 21.25
N TYR A 88 -1.20 -1.64 21.21
CA TYR A 88 -0.30 -2.60 21.85
C TYR A 88 -0.54 -2.70 23.35
N LYS A 89 -0.70 -1.54 24.04
CA LYS A 89 -0.99 -1.55 25.47
C LYS A 89 -2.28 -2.31 25.78
N ILE A 90 -3.35 -2.10 25.02
CA ILE A 90 -4.62 -2.84 25.16
C ILE A 90 -4.41 -4.32 24.88
N PHE A 91 -3.67 -4.67 23.80
CA PHE A 91 -3.32 -6.05 23.47
C PHE A 91 -2.67 -6.77 24.67
N GLN A 92 -1.71 -6.13 25.29
CA GLN A 92 -0.97 -6.67 26.44
C GLN A 92 -1.85 -6.75 27.70
N ASP A 93 -2.51 -5.67 28.07
CA ASP A 93 -3.32 -5.57 29.30
C ASP A 93 -4.51 -6.55 29.27
N SER A 94 -5.06 -6.84 28.08
CA SER A 94 -6.19 -7.74 27.91
C SER A 94 -5.78 -9.20 27.66
N GLY A 95 -4.48 -9.50 27.61
CA GLY A 95 -3.98 -10.85 27.35
C GLY A 95 -4.41 -11.39 25.96
N CYS A 96 -4.49 -10.52 24.94
CA CYS A 96 -4.81 -10.97 23.60
C CYS A 96 -3.68 -11.84 23.02
N ASP A 97 -4.03 -12.82 22.19
CA ASP A 97 -3.09 -13.79 21.58
C ASP A 97 -3.05 -13.68 20.04
N GLY A 98 -3.88 -12.80 19.45
CA GLY A 98 -3.90 -12.53 18.03
C GLY A 98 -4.61 -11.23 17.68
N ILE A 99 -4.50 -10.82 16.41
CA ILE A 99 -5.11 -9.61 15.87
C ILE A 99 -6.18 -9.99 14.85
N VAL A 100 -7.31 -9.29 14.87
CA VAL A 100 -8.27 -9.23 13.75
C VAL A 100 -8.33 -7.77 13.31
N SER A 101 -7.71 -7.44 12.19
CA SER A 101 -7.76 -6.08 11.63
C SER A 101 -8.88 -5.95 10.61
N ILE A 102 -9.77 -4.97 10.80
CA ILE A 102 -10.95 -4.75 9.96
C ILE A 102 -10.87 -3.34 9.37
N GLY A 103 -10.79 -3.24 8.05
CA GLY A 103 -10.69 -1.96 7.37
C GLY A 103 -9.79 -1.99 6.15
N GLY A 104 -9.21 -0.85 5.82
CA GLY A 104 -8.17 -0.71 4.80
C GLY A 104 -6.77 -0.65 5.42
N GLY A 105 -5.81 -0.11 4.65
CA GLY A 105 -4.39 -0.10 5.00
C GLY A 105 -4.09 0.35 6.42
N SER A 106 -4.67 1.46 6.88
CA SER A 106 -4.41 1.98 8.24
C SER A 106 -4.74 0.97 9.34
N SER A 107 -5.85 0.23 9.22
CA SER A 107 -6.24 -0.80 10.20
C SER A 107 -5.27 -1.98 10.16
N HIS A 108 -4.89 -2.44 8.95
CA HIS A 108 -3.99 -3.57 8.78
C HIS A 108 -2.58 -3.24 9.25
N ASP A 109 -2.08 -2.05 8.93
CA ASP A 109 -0.75 -1.60 9.31
C ASP A 109 -0.64 -1.33 10.82
N CYS A 110 -1.69 -0.78 11.45
CA CYS A 110 -1.76 -0.68 12.91
C CYS A 110 -1.68 -2.08 13.55
N GLY A 111 -2.45 -3.05 13.05
CA GLY A 111 -2.41 -4.44 13.53
C GLY A 111 -1.04 -5.10 13.37
N LYS A 112 -0.38 -4.93 12.21
CA LYS A 112 1.00 -5.35 11.99
C LYS A 112 1.96 -4.68 12.96
N GLY A 113 1.80 -3.36 13.18
CA GLY A 113 2.59 -2.60 14.13
C GLY A 113 2.50 -3.15 15.55
N VAL A 114 1.28 -3.45 16.03
CA VAL A 114 1.07 -4.09 17.34
C VAL A 114 1.84 -5.40 17.45
N ARG A 115 1.78 -6.23 16.42
CA ARG A 115 2.50 -7.53 16.37
C ARG A 115 4.01 -7.34 16.40
N ALA A 116 4.52 -6.36 15.64
CA ALA A 116 5.95 -6.03 15.61
C ALA A 116 6.45 -5.59 17.00
N VAL A 117 5.72 -4.69 17.64
CA VAL A 117 6.01 -4.20 18.99
C VAL A 117 6.00 -5.34 20.01
N ALA A 118 4.98 -6.20 19.97
CA ALA A 118 4.83 -7.32 20.91
C ALA A 118 5.94 -8.36 20.72
N ALA A 119 6.31 -8.72 19.48
CA ALA A 119 7.39 -9.66 19.19
C ALA A 119 8.75 -9.14 19.66
N ASN A 120 8.94 -7.82 19.72
CA ASN A 120 10.20 -7.17 20.09
C ASN A 120 10.17 -6.53 21.51
N GLY A 121 9.32 -7.06 22.39
CA GLY A 121 9.36 -6.73 23.83
C GLY A 121 8.89 -5.32 24.18
N GLY A 122 8.02 -4.72 23.37
CA GLY A 122 7.47 -3.40 23.62
C GLY A 122 8.32 -2.24 23.05
N THR A 123 9.28 -2.55 22.18
CA THR A 123 10.07 -1.53 21.48
C THR A 123 9.16 -0.55 20.76
N TYR A 124 9.44 0.75 20.86
CA TYR A 124 8.67 1.77 20.17
C TYR A 124 8.66 1.53 18.67
N ILE A 125 7.49 1.59 18.06
CA ILE A 125 7.28 1.12 16.69
C ILE A 125 8.23 1.76 15.66
N CYS A 126 8.48 3.06 15.76
CA CYS A 126 9.34 3.76 14.81
C CYS A 126 10.84 3.51 15.00
N ASP A 127 11.25 2.91 16.14
CA ASP A 127 12.63 2.44 16.32
C ASP A 127 12.92 1.16 15.50
N MET A 128 11.87 0.56 14.92
CA MET A 128 11.95 -0.58 14.01
C MET A 128 11.82 -0.19 12.53
N ALA A 129 11.84 1.11 12.23
CA ALA A 129 11.76 1.59 10.86
C ALA A 129 12.96 1.15 10.02
N VAL A 130 12.70 0.82 8.77
CA VAL A 130 13.74 0.48 7.80
C VAL A 130 14.04 1.68 6.92
N PHE A 131 15.33 1.85 6.59
CA PHE A 131 15.86 2.94 5.79
C PHE A 131 16.74 2.39 4.66
N LEU A 132 17.25 3.28 3.80
CA LEU A 132 18.23 2.94 2.77
C LEU A 132 19.63 2.69 3.34
N ASP A 133 20.01 3.42 4.39
CA ASP A 133 21.31 3.31 5.04
C ASP A 133 21.12 3.21 6.57
N PRO A 134 21.45 2.06 7.20
CA PRO A 134 21.84 0.82 6.55
C PRO A 134 20.70 0.19 5.72
N PRO A 135 21.03 -0.62 4.69
CA PRO A 135 20.02 -1.26 3.86
C PRO A 135 19.00 -2.05 4.68
N TRP A 136 17.72 -2.01 4.27
CA TRP A 136 16.60 -2.60 5.01
C TRP A 136 16.83 -4.05 5.46
N PHE A 137 17.45 -4.89 4.62
CA PHE A 137 17.74 -6.29 4.93
C PHE A 137 18.80 -6.48 6.04
N GLU A 138 19.66 -5.50 6.27
CA GLU A 138 20.56 -5.50 7.43
C GLU A 138 19.82 -5.07 8.70
N THR A 139 18.94 -4.07 8.60
CA THR A 139 18.12 -3.59 9.72
C THR A 139 17.16 -4.67 10.21
N VAL A 140 16.50 -5.38 9.29
CA VAL A 140 15.51 -6.44 9.59
C VAL A 140 16.13 -7.59 10.41
N LYS A 141 17.41 -7.90 10.23
CA LYS A 141 18.11 -8.97 10.99
C LYS A 141 18.18 -8.70 12.49
N ASN A 142 18.05 -7.44 12.92
CA ASN A 142 18.13 -7.06 14.32
C ASN A 142 16.83 -7.32 15.09
N PHE A 143 15.74 -7.65 14.40
CA PHE A 143 14.42 -7.84 15.00
C PHE A 143 14.03 -9.31 15.06
N LYS A 144 13.33 -9.65 16.14
CA LYS A 144 12.77 -11.00 16.30
C LYS A 144 11.66 -11.23 15.28
N PRO A 145 11.58 -12.43 14.69
CA PRO A 145 10.48 -12.82 13.86
C PRO A 145 9.14 -12.68 14.59
N ASN A 146 8.14 -12.17 13.88
CA ASN A 146 6.78 -12.15 14.42
C ASN A 146 6.18 -13.56 14.40
N THR A 147 5.56 -13.96 15.51
CA THR A 147 4.83 -15.21 15.66
C THR A 147 3.37 -15.03 16.04
N ILE A 148 2.96 -13.80 16.30
CA ILE A 148 1.57 -13.45 16.65
C ILE A 148 0.73 -13.46 15.38
N PRO A 149 -0.37 -14.22 15.32
CA PRO A 149 -1.21 -14.29 14.13
C PRO A 149 -2.04 -13.00 13.93
N GLN A 150 -2.33 -12.71 12.66
CA GLN A 150 -3.27 -11.66 12.27
C GLN A 150 -4.21 -12.18 11.17
N ILE A 151 -5.51 -12.00 11.37
CA ILE A 151 -6.52 -12.16 10.34
C ILE A 151 -6.87 -10.75 9.85
N ALA A 152 -6.61 -10.47 8.59
CA ALA A 152 -6.87 -9.17 7.98
C ALA A 152 -8.15 -9.25 7.14
N ILE A 153 -9.20 -8.54 7.56
CA ILE A 153 -10.49 -8.47 6.86
C ILE A 153 -10.54 -7.12 6.14
N ASN A 154 -10.35 -7.17 4.84
CA ASN A 154 -10.18 -5.97 4.03
C ASN A 154 -11.51 -5.36 3.58
N THR A 155 -11.58 -4.03 3.54
CA THR A 155 -12.76 -3.26 3.14
C THR A 155 -12.46 -2.19 2.08
N THR A 156 -11.26 -2.19 1.51
CA THR A 156 -10.82 -1.23 0.47
C THR A 156 -10.38 -1.96 -0.80
N ALA A 157 -10.11 -1.24 -1.89
CA ALA A 157 -9.62 -1.82 -3.13
C ALA A 157 -8.38 -1.05 -3.65
N GLY A 158 -7.34 -0.98 -2.80
CA GLY A 158 -6.18 -0.17 -3.17
C GLY A 158 -4.86 -0.55 -2.52
N THR A 159 -4.83 -0.54 -1.19
CA THR A 159 -3.57 -0.55 -0.44
C THR A 159 -2.82 -1.88 -0.48
N GLY A 160 -3.52 -3.01 -0.61
CA GLY A 160 -2.93 -4.34 -0.52
C GLY A 160 -2.24 -4.63 0.81
N ALA A 161 -2.51 -3.83 1.85
CA ALA A 161 -1.85 -3.97 3.14
C ALA A 161 -2.16 -5.30 3.84
N GLU A 162 -3.33 -5.89 3.59
CA GLU A 162 -3.72 -7.22 4.06
C GLU A 162 -2.86 -8.33 3.46
N SER A 163 -2.23 -8.06 2.32
CA SER A 163 -1.41 -9.02 1.56
C SER A 163 0.08 -8.67 1.56
N SER A 164 0.48 -7.54 2.15
CA SER A 164 1.86 -7.04 2.09
C SER A 164 2.69 -7.43 3.32
N ILE A 165 4.02 -7.43 3.15
CA ILE A 165 5.01 -7.80 4.17
C ILE A 165 5.45 -6.64 5.07
N ALA A 166 5.04 -5.42 4.77
CA ALA A 166 5.41 -4.20 5.47
C ALA A 166 4.20 -3.54 6.14
N ALA A 167 4.45 -2.71 7.13
CA ALA A 167 3.48 -1.77 7.68
C ALA A 167 3.99 -0.33 7.47
N ALA A 168 3.13 0.54 6.94
CA ALA A 168 3.43 1.95 6.77
C ALA A 168 2.84 2.75 7.95
N VAL A 169 3.73 3.26 8.83
CA VAL A 169 3.34 3.97 10.05
C VAL A 169 3.81 5.41 9.99
N THR A 170 2.93 6.35 10.30
CA THR A 170 3.29 7.76 10.42
C THR A 170 4.02 7.97 11.74
N ASN A 171 5.30 8.34 11.67
CA ASN A 171 6.07 8.81 12.81
C ASN A 171 5.71 10.28 13.07
N THR A 172 4.92 10.53 14.12
CA THR A 172 4.45 11.87 14.44
C THR A 172 5.53 12.80 14.98
N ARG A 173 6.68 12.24 15.42
CA ARG A 173 7.82 13.02 15.94
C ARG A 173 8.58 13.70 14.81
N VAL A 174 8.81 12.99 13.69
CA VAL A 174 9.53 13.50 12.54
C VAL A 174 8.61 13.92 11.39
N LYS A 175 7.30 13.68 11.51
CA LYS A 175 6.28 13.99 10.49
C LYS A 175 6.57 13.32 9.15
N ALA A 176 6.98 12.05 9.19
CA ALA A 176 7.25 11.25 8.00
C ALA A 176 6.56 9.88 8.12
N LYS A 177 6.22 9.29 6.99
CA LYS A 177 5.74 7.91 6.93
C LYS A 177 6.94 6.97 6.90
N GLN A 178 6.96 5.98 7.75
CA GLN A 178 8.06 5.03 7.87
C GLN A 178 7.58 3.60 7.63
N LEU A 179 8.39 2.82 6.95
CA LEU A 179 8.11 1.41 6.73
C LEU A 179 8.69 0.58 7.87
N ILE A 180 7.85 -0.27 8.43
CA ILE A 180 8.23 -1.27 9.44
C ILE A 180 8.25 -2.62 8.74
N MET A 181 9.38 -3.29 8.79
CA MET A 181 9.57 -4.61 8.22
C MET A 181 10.29 -5.49 9.23
N ILE A 182 9.65 -6.59 9.62
CA ILE A 182 10.28 -7.64 10.41
C ILE A 182 9.93 -9.01 9.81
N PRO A 183 10.71 -10.05 10.03
CA PRO A 183 10.37 -11.38 9.52
C PRO A 183 9.00 -11.83 10.02
N GLY A 184 8.14 -12.33 9.12
CA GLY A 184 6.81 -12.85 9.46
C GLY A 184 5.75 -11.75 9.68
N LEU A 185 5.94 -10.52 9.20
CA LEU A 185 5.00 -9.43 9.43
C LEU A 185 3.74 -9.50 8.55
N ALA A 186 3.78 -10.16 7.40
CA ALA A 186 2.57 -10.37 6.61
C ALA A 186 1.45 -10.99 7.46
N PRO A 187 0.17 -10.62 7.29
CA PRO A 187 -0.95 -11.26 7.96
C PRO A 187 -0.96 -12.77 7.74
N THR A 188 -1.42 -13.52 8.74
CA THR A 188 -1.54 -14.99 8.66
C THR A 188 -2.59 -15.39 7.64
N SER A 189 -3.71 -14.66 7.61
CA SER A 189 -4.77 -14.82 6.62
C SER A 189 -5.34 -13.45 6.25
N ALA A 190 -5.54 -13.23 4.95
CA ALA A 190 -6.26 -12.09 4.39
C ALA A 190 -7.61 -12.56 3.87
N LEU A 191 -8.69 -11.94 4.32
CA LEU A 191 -10.05 -12.16 3.85
C LEU A 191 -10.48 -10.92 3.06
N ILE A 192 -10.58 -11.07 1.76
CA ILE A 192 -10.89 -9.97 0.82
C ILE A 192 -12.28 -10.25 0.23
N ASP A 193 -13.26 -9.54 0.76
CA ASP A 193 -14.66 -9.77 0.42
C ASP A 193 -15.24 -8.62 -0.40
N PRO A 194 -15.63 -8.86 -1.65
CA PRO A 194 -16.30 -7.85 -2.45
C PRO A 194 -17.57 -7.27 -1.82
N LEU A 195 -18.25 -8.04 -0.93
CA LEU A 195 -19.42 -7.52 -0.17
C LEU A 195 -19.02 -6.34 0.73
N LEU A 196 -17.84 -6.39 1.35
CA LEU A 196 -17.36 -5.34 2.23
C LEU A 196 -16.76 -4.19 1.42
N VAL A 197 -15.97 -4.51 0.40
CA VAL A 197 -15.27 -3.55 -0.45
C VAL A 197 -16.23 -2.63 -1.21
N ARG A 198 -17.35 -3.15 -1.72
CA ARG A 198 -18.35 -2.35 -2.44
C ARG A 198 -19.07 -1.30 -1.57
N LEU A 199 -18.94 -1.38 -0.24
CA LEU A 199 -19.55 -0.41 0.67
C LEU A 199 -18.77 0.91 0.76
N MET A 200 -17.56 0.97 0.18
CA MET A 200 -16.81 2.22 0.13
C MET A 200 -17.62 3.35 -0.54
N PRO A 201 -17.53 4.60 -0.02
CA PRO A 201 -17.99 5.76 -0.75
C PRO A 201 -17.28 5.89 -2.11
N GLN A 202 -17.99 6.42 -3.11
CA GLN A 202 -17.53 6.51 -4.50
C GLN A 202 -16.14 7.15 -4.65
N GLN A 203 -15.90 8.24 -3.96
CA GLN A 203 -14.62 8.95 -4.01
C GLN A 203 -13.46 8.09 -3.49
N TYR A 204 -13.69 7.32 -2.42
CA TYR A 204 -12.67 6.39 -1.89
C TYR A 204 -12.43 5.22 -2.84
N ALA A 205 -13.46 4.73 -3.55
CA ALA A 205 -13.28 3.71 -4.56
C ALA A 205 -12.35 4.21 -5.70
N ALA A 206 -12.54 5.45 -6.17
CA ALA A 206 -11.66 6.06 -7.16
C ALA A 206 -10.22 6.21 -6.62
N TRP A 207 -10.08 6.79 -5.43
CA TRP A 207 -8.76 7.09 -4.85
C TRP A 207 -7.97 5.82 -4.51
N THR A 208 -8.60 4.85 -3.87
CA THR A 208 -7.92 3.58 -3.54
C THR A 208 -7.58 2.79 -4.80
N GLY A 209 -8.44 2.80 -5.82
CA GLY A 209 -8.14 2.16 -7.09
C GLY A 209 -6.96 2.81 -7.83
N CYS A 210 -6.79 4.13 -7.72
CA CYS A 210 -5.58 4.81 -8.21
C CYS A 210 -4.33 4.40 -7.42
N ASP A 211 -4.46 4.10 -6.13
CA ASP A 211 -3.37 3.56 -5.31
C ASP A 211 -2.93 2.17 -5.81
N ALA A 212 -3.90 1.27 -6.05
CA ALA A 212 -3.60 -0.02 -6.68
C ALA A 212 -2.91 0.12 -8.04
N LEU A 213 -3.34 1.11 -8.85
CA LEU A 213 -2.69 1.41 -10.12
C LEU A 213 -1.25 1.88 -9.92
N ALA A 214 -1.02 2.77 -8.93
CA ALA A 214 0.31 3.26 -8.60
C ALA A 214 1.25 2.13 -8.13
N HIS A 215 0.77 1.22 -7.30
CA HIS A 215 1.50 -0.01 -6.98
C HIS A 215 1.88 -0.79 -8.25
N GLY A 216 0.92 -0.94 -9.18
CA GLY A 216 1.13 -1.64 -10.43
C GLY A 216 2.24 -1.02 -11.27
N PHE A 217 2.13 0.26 -11.62
CA PHE A 217 3.07 0.88 -12.56
C PHE A 217 4.43 1.17 -11.92
N GLU A 218 4.52 1.75 -10.72
CA GLU A 218 5.82 2.05 -10.10
C GLU A 218 6.64 0.78 -9.85
N SER A 219 5.99 -0.25 -9.33
CA SER A 219 6.68 -1.52 -9.08
C SER A 219 7.06 -2.23 -10.39
N TYR A 220 6.28 -2.07 -11.47
CA TYR A 220 6.59 -2.62 -12.80
C TYR A 220 7.81 -1.95 -13.43
N ILE A 221 7.91 -0.62 -13.33
CA ILE A 221 9.07 0.12 -13.88
C ILE A 221 10.32 0.02 -13.00
N CYS A 222 10.18 -0.42 -11.75
CA CYS A 222 11.27 -0.52 -10.79
C CYS A 222 12.51 -1.17 -11.41
N SER A 223 13.69 -0.64 -11.08
CA SER A 223 14.99 -1.11 -11.58
C SER A 223 15.38 -2.49 -11.02
N MET A 224 14.78 -2.91 -9.90
CA MET A 224 14.95 -4.26 -9.36
C MET A 224 14.27 -5.27 -10.27
N LYS A 225 15.07 -6.16 -10.87
CA LYS A 225 14.57 -7.11 -11.87
C LYS A 225 14.03 -8.37 -11.20
N SER A 226 12.72 -8.43 -10.99
CA SER A 226 12.02 -9.61 -10.51
C SER A 226 10.97 -10.04 -11.54
N GLU A 227 11.11 -11.21 -12.11
CA GLU A 227 10.11 -11.75 -13.06
C GLU A 227 8.77 -12.04 -12.37
N TYR A 228 8.78 -12.44 -11.09
CA TYR A 228 7.54 -12.57 -10.32
C TYR A 228 6.81 -11.23 -10.21
N ASN A 229 7.54 -10.18 -9.85
CA ASN A 229 6.98 -8.84 -9.74
C ASN A 229 6.42 -8.35 -11.08
N ARG A 230 7.20 -8.46 -12.17
CA ARG A 230 6.77 -8.02 -13.51
C ARG A 230 5.48 -8.68 -13.95
N ALA A 231 5.39 -10.02 -13.80
CA ALA A 231 4.20 -10.78 -14.19
C ALA A 231 2.95 -10.36 -13.39
N ILE A 232 3.12 -10.07 -12.10
CA ILE A 232 2.03 -9.63 -11.23
C ILE A 232 1.62 -8.19 -11.57
N MET A 233 2.57 -7.26 -11.64
CA MET A 233 2.28 -5.84 -11.69
C MET A 233 1.69 -5.38 -13.02
N ILE A 234 2.12 -5.96 -14.14
CA ILE A 234 1.46 -5.68 -15.43
C ILE A 234 -0.01 -6.16 -15.45
N ARG A 235 -0.30 -7.26 -14.72
CA ARG A 235 -1.68 -7.72 -14.55
C ARG A 235 -2.49 -6.77 -13.67
N VAL A 236 -1.89 -6.19 -12.61
CA VAL A 236 -2.54 -5.16 -11.79
C VAL A 236 -2.91 -3.95 -12.64
N VAL A 237 -1.97 -3.42 -13.44
CA VAL A 237 -2.26 -2.30 -14.36
C VAL A 237 -3.45 -2.60 -15.25
N LYS A 238 -3.48 -3.79 -15.86
CA LYS A 238 -4.58 -4.23 -16.72
C LYS A 238 -5.92 -4.31 -15.97
N LEU A 239 -5.95 -4.97 -14.81
CA LEU A 239 -7.17 -5.13 -14.04
C LEU A 239 -7.76 -3.79 -13.61
N VAL A 240 -6.91 -2.85 -13.16
CA VAL A 240 -7.37 -1.51 -12.77
C VAL A 240 -7.89 -0.74 -13.99
N ALA A 241 -7.16 -0.74 -15.10
CA ALA A 241 -7.57 -0.04 -16.32
C ALA A 241 -8.95 -0.50 -16.83
N GLU A 242 -9.19 -1.80 -16.80
CA GLU A 242 -10.44 -2.41 -17.27
C GLU A 242 -11.63 -2.20 -16.33
N ASN A 243 -11.39 -2.03 -15.01
CA ASN A 243 -12.46 -2.16 -14.02
C ASN A 243 -12.67 -0.91 -13.13
N LEU A 244 -11.69 -0.02 -12.97
CA LEU A 244 -11.76 1.05 -11.97
C LEU A 244 -12.91 2.04 -12.25
N ARG A 245 -13.14 2.41 -13.53
CA ARG A 245 -14.25 3.28 -13.90
C ARG A 245 -15.58 2.66 -13.47
N GLU A 246 -15.83 1.44 -13.89
CA GLU A 246 -17.06 0.71 -13.58
C GLU A 246 -17.21 0.52 -12.06
N PHE A 247 -16.17 0.07 -11.38
CA PHE A 247 -16.15 -0.09 -9.92
C PHE A 247 -16.47 1.23 -9.18
N THR A 248 -15.95 2.35 -9.66
CA THR A 248 -16.20 3.66 -9.03
C THR A 248 -17.66 4.09 -9.13
N TYR A 249 -18.28 3.93 -10.31
CA TYR A 249 -19.62 4.44 -10.57
C TYR A 249 -20.72 3.40 -10.40
N ASN A 250 -20.40 2.12 -10.49
CA ASN A 250 -21.34 1.02 -10.39
C ASN A 250 -20.77 -0.16 -9.56
N ARG A 251 -20.63 0.05 -8.25
CA ARG A 251 -20.13 -0.99 -7.31
C ARG A 251 -21.04 -2.23 -7.20
N MET A 252 -22.20 -2.20 -7.85
CA MET A 252 -23.05 -3.38 -7.98
C MET A 252 -22.61 -4.30 -9.13
N ASN A 253 -21.70 -3.85 -9.98
CA ASN A 253 -21.06 -4.73 -10.97
C ASN A 253 -20.13 -5.70 -10.25
N HIS A 254 -20.55 -6.95 -10.14
CA HIS A 254 -19.83 -7.99 -9.42
C HIS A 254 -18.44 -8.24 -10.00
N THR A 255 -18.33 -8.28 -11.32
CA THR A 255 -17.06 -8.54 -12.01
C THR A 255 -16.05 -7.41 -11.75
N ALA A 256 -16.48 -6.15 -11.87
CA ALA A 256 -15.60 -5.02 -11.62
C ALA A 256 -15.15 -4.98 -10.14
N CYS A 257 -16.05 -5.22 -9.20
CA CYS A 257 -15.76 -5.26 -7.78
C CYS A 257 -14.75 -6.38 -7.44
N GLU A 258 -14.97 -7.58 -7.94
CA GLU A 258 -14.08 -8.73 -7.73
C GLU A 258 -12.71 -8.50 -8.36
N ASN A 259 -12.66 -7.96 -9.59
CA ASN A 259 -11.41 -7.67 -10.27
C ASN A 259 -10.59 -6.58 -9.55
N MET A 260 -11.23 -5.60 -8.93
CA MET A 260 -10.53 -4.62 -8.11
C MET A 260 -9.99 -5.21 -6.80
N CYS A 261 -10.68 -6.17 -6.18
CA CYS A 261 -10.15 -6.94 -5.06
C CYS A 261 -8.90 -7.76 -5.46
N TRP A 262 -8.92 -8.38 -6.65
CA TRP A 262 -7.74 -9.05 -7.18
C TRP A 262 -6.58 -8.08 -7.44
N ALA A 263 -6.86 -6.93 -8.06
CA ALA A 263 -5.83 -5.93 -8.37
C ALA A 263 -5.13 -5.42 -7.10
N GLU A 264 -5.89 -5.10 -6.06
CA GLU A 264 -5.38 -4.67 -4.77
C GLU A 264 -4.47 -5.72 -4.13
N SER A 265 -4.99 -6.94 -3.97
CA SER A 265 -4.25 -8.04 -3.34
C SER A 265 -2.97 -8.37 -4.11
N MET A 266 -3.05 -8.46 -5.44
CA MET A 266 -1.88 -8.67 -6.29
C MET A 266 -0.86 -7.54 -6.17
N GLY A 267 -1.32 -6.28 -6.04
CA GLY A 267 -0.46 -5.12 -5.79
C GLY A 267 0.33 -5.27 -4.49
N GLY A 268 -0.33 -5.59 -3.38
CA GLY A 268 0.30 -5.82 -2.09
C GLY A 268 1.32 -6.98 -2.10
N VAL A 269 0.96 -8.09 -2.76
CA VAL A 269 1.85 -9.23 -2.96
C VAL A 269 3.06 -8.87 -3.82
N GLY A 270 2.82 -8.21 -4.95
CA GLY A 270 3.86 -7.92 -5.94
C GLY A 270 4.95 -6.98 -5.42
N ILE A 271 4.60 -6.00 -4.57
CA ILE A 271 5.59 -5.16 -3.90
C ILE A 271 6.56 -6.03 -3.08
N GLY A 272 6.06 -7.06 -2.40
CA GLY A 272 6.87 -8.01 -1.61
C GLY A 272 7.78 -8.91 -2.45
N PHE A 273 7.55 -9.03 -3.77
CA PHE A 273 8.34 -9.85 -4.68
C PHE A 273 9.49 -9.11 -5.39
N GLY A 274 10.08 -8.12 -4.75
CA GLY A 274 11.26 -7.43 -5.25
C GLY A 274 10.95 -6.26 -6.19
N GLY A 275 9.73 -5.75 -6.11
CA GLY A 275 9.39 -4.42 -6.55
C GLY A 275 9.53 -3.44 -5.40
N GLY A 276 8.92 -2.33 -5.52
CA GLY A 276 8.84 -1.32 -4.49
C GLY A 276 7.88 -0.24 -4.96
N ALA A 277 7.56 0.68 -4.09
CA ALA A 277 6.98 1.94 -4.49
C ALA A 277 8.08 2.85 -5.08
N GLY A 278 7.71 3.82 -5.87
CA GLY A 278 8.62 4.77 -6.50
C GLY A 278 8.51 6.19 -5.92
N ILE A 279 8.90 7.19 -6.72
CA ILE A 279 8.86 8.61 -6.33
C ILE A 279 7.43 9.10 -6.11
N VAL A 280 6.45 8.60 -6.88
CA VAL A 280 5.03 8.98 -6.72
C VAL A 280 4.56 8.67 -5.30
N HIS A 281 4.79 7.45 -4.82
CA HIS A 281 4.43 7.06 -3.46
C HIS A 281 5.19 7.87 -2.40
N SER A 282 6.49 8.07 -2.58
CA SER A 282 7.31 8.80 -1.63
C SER A 282 6.81 10.24 -1.44
N LEU A 283 6.60 10.97 -2.54
CA LEU A 283 6.08 12.34 -2.48
C LEU A 283 4.61 12.37 -2.04
N GLY A 284 3.81 11.38 -2.43
CA GLY A 284 2.43 11.20 -1.98
C GLY A 284 2.32 11.01 -0.46
N HIS A 285 3.29 10.35 0.16
CA HIS A 285 3.38 10.24 1.62
C HIS A 285 3.56 11.61 2.28
N GLY A 286 4.39 12.49 1.70
CA GLY A 286 4.58 13.85 2.20
C GLY A 286 3.27 14.64 2.23
N LEU A 287 2.51 14.62 1.13
CA LEU A 287 1.19 15.24 1.06
C LEU A 287 0.20 14.63 2.08
N SER A 288 0.23 13.31 2.23
CA SER A 288 -0.66 12.61 3.17
C SER A 288 -0.37 12.97 4.63
N VAL A 289 0.89 13.10 5.01
CA VAL A 289 1.28 13.39 6.39
C VAL A 289 1.11 14.85 6.75
N LEU A 290 1.48 15.77 5.86
CA LEU A 290 1.51 17.22 6.16
C LEU A 290 0.19 17.93 5.81
N HIS A 291 -0.49 17.49 4.76
CA HIS A 291 -1.74 18.12 4.28
C HIS A 291 -2.97 17.22 4.43
N ASN A 292 -2.82 16.04 5.06
CA ASN A 292 -3.89 15.07 5.27
C ASN A 292 -4.63 14.66 3.97
N VAL A 293 -3.93 14.70 2.83
CA VAL A 293 -4.46 14.23 1.55
C VAL A 293 -4.59 12.72 1.61
N HIS A 294 -5.72 12.17 1.12
CA HIS A 294 -5.87 10.72 1.03
C HIS A 294 -4.75 10.13 0.16
N HIS A 295 -4.11 9.05 0.63
CA HIS A 295 -2.89 8.52 0.02
C HIS A 295 -3.04 8.22 -1.48
N GLY A 296 -4.09 7.48 -1.86
CA GLY A 296 -4.34 7.17 -3.26
C GLY A 296 -4.67 8.41 -4.12
N LEU A 297 -5.28 9.45 -3.54
CA LEU A 297 -5.45 10.73 -4.24
C LEU A 297 -4.11 11.44 -4.42
N ALA A 298 -3.25 11.45 -3.40
CA ALA A 298 -1.92 12.03 -3.49
C ALA A 298 -1.09 11.35 -4.60
N ASN A 299 -1.13 10.02 -4.68
CA ASN A 299 -0.47 9.28 -5.76
C ASN A 299 -1.06 9.63 -7.13
N ALA A 300 -2.39 9.70 -7.25
CA ALA A 300 -3.05 10.00 -8.52
C ALA A 300 -2.66 11.37 -9.08
N VAL A 301 -2.65 12.41 -8.25
CA VAL A 301 -2.33 13.79 -8.70
C VAL A 301 -0.87 13.96 -9.11
N LEU A 302 0.03 13.13 -8.57
CA LEU A 302 1.46 13.14 -8.84
C LEU A 302 1.87 12.23 -10.02
N THR A 303 1.03 11.28 -10.42
CA THR A 303 1.40 10.21 -11.38
C THR A 303 1.96 10.75 -12.68
N VAL A 304 1.22 11.59 -13.40
CA VAL A 304 1.61 12.03 -14.75
C VAL A 304 2.90 12.84 -14.74
N PRO A 305 3.03 13.91 -13.93
CA PRO A 305 4.25 14.73 -13.96
C PRO A 305 5.49 13.95 -13.49
N ILE A 306 5.36 13.10 -12.49
CA ILE A 306 6.49 12.33 -11.96
C ILE A 306 6.91 11.24 -12.95
N GLU A 307 5.97 10.50 -13.51
CA GLU A 307 6.31 9.40 -14.41
C GLU A 307 6.82 9.88 -15.78
N ARG A 308 6.50 11.11 -16.20
CA ARG A 308 7.14 11.75 -17.34
C ARG A 308 8.65 11.92 -17.15
N TYR A 309 9.12 12.12 -15.91
CA TYR A 309 10.53 12.12 -15.58
C TYR A 309 11.17 10.74 -15.79
N ASN A 310 10.46 9.67 -15.43
CA ASN A 310 10.96 8.29 -15.54
C ASN A 310 10.92 7.73 -16.96
N GLN A 311 10.01 8.20 -17.82
CA GLN A 311 9.78 7.67 -19.17
C GLN A 311 11.06 7.48 -20.01
N PRO A 312 12.00 8.44 -20.09
CA PRO A 312 13.20 8.29 -20.92
C PRO A 312 14.13 7.14 -20.48
N ALA A 313 14.03 6.69 -19.23
CA ALA A 313 14.87 5.62 -18.70
C ALA A 313 14.35 4.22 -19.03
N CYS A 314 13.03 4.08 -19.29
CA CYS A 314 12.41 2.78 -19.56
C CYS A 314 11.15 2.91 -20.46
N PRO A 315 11.27 3.53 -21.67
CA PRO A 315 10.11 3.77 -22.54
C PRO A 315 9.40 2.48 -22.95
N GLU A 316 10.12 1.36 -23.06
CA GLU A 316 9.55 0.05 -23.36
C GLU A 316 8.53 -0.41 -22.31
N LYS A 317 8.79 -0.15 -21.03
CA LYS A 317 7.87 -0.52 -19.96
C LYS A 317 6.59 0.32 -19.99
N PHE A 318 6.69 1.60 -20.31
CA PHE A 318 5.51 2.45 -20.50
C PHE A 318 4.69 2.03 -21.72
N ALA A 319 5.33 1.61 -22.82
CA ALA A 319 4.64 1.05 -23.99
C ALA A 319 3.89 -0.25 -23.64
N GLU A 320 4.54 -1.18 -22.91
CA GLU A 320 3.91 -2.42 -22.44
C GLU A 320 2.72 -2.14 -21.51
N MET A 321 2.81 -1.13 -20.65
CA MET A 321 1.69 -0.72 -19.79
C MET A 321 0.55 -0.08 -20.61
N ALA A 322 0.85 0.69 -21.67
CA ALA A 322 -0.18 1.21 -22.56
C ALA A 322 -0.96 0.07 -23.24
N GLU A 323 -0.25 -0.96 -23.72
CA GLU A 323 -0.89 -2.17 -24.27
C GLU A 323 -1.74 -2.90 -23.23
N ALA A 324 -1.24 -3.03 -22.00
CA ALA A 324 -2.00 -3.63 -20.90
C ALA A 324 -3.29 -2.84 -20.58
N MET A 325 -3.28 -1.51 -20.78
CA MET A 325 -4.47 -0.65 -20.65
C MET A 325 -5.40 -0.69 -21.87
N GLY A 326 -5.07 -1.49 -22.91
CA GLY A 326 -5.91 -1.71 -24.07
C GLY A 326 -5.59 -0.84 -25.28
N VAL A 327 -4.46 -0.13 -25.29
CA VAL A 327 -4.03 0.68 -26.44
C VAL A 327 -3.46 -0.21 -27.53
N ASP A 328 -3.85 0.05 -28.77
CA ASP A 328 -3.22 -0.56 -29.96
C ASP A 328 -1.97 0.25 -30.34
N THR A 329 -0.80 -0.31 -30.07
CA THR A 329 0.49 0.35 -30.34
C THR A 329 1.11 -0.04 -31.66
N ARG A 330 0.45 -0.87 -32.50
CA ARG A 330 0.98 -1.35 -33.78
C ARG A 330 1.30 -0.19 -34.72
N GLY A 331 2.51 -0.22 -35.27
CA GLY A 331 3.00 0.82 -36.18
C GLY A 331 3.51 2.10 -35.51
N MET A 332 3.49 2.19 -34.20
CA MET A 332 4.08 3.28 -33.43
C MET A 332 5.57 3.04 -33.17
N THR A 333 6.33 4.12 -33.07
CA THR A 333 7.66 4.06 -32.48
C THR A 333 7.57 3.79 -30.99
N MET A 334 8.65 3.31 -30.37
CA MET A 334 8.71 3.06 -28.92
C MET A 334 8.26 4.30 -28.10
N ILE A 335 8.72 5.48 -28.47
CA ILE A 335 8.34 6.73 -27.77
C ILE A 335 6.86 7.05 -27.95
N GLN A 336 6.33 6.91 -29.18
CA GLN A 336 4.89 7.12 -29.42
C GLN A 336 4.03 6.14 -28.63
N ALA A 337 4.43 4.87 -28.57
CA ALA A 337 3.72 3.86 -27.79
C ALA A 337 3.79 4.16 -26.28
N SER A 338 4.96 4.59 -25.78
CA SER A 338 5.12 4.97 -24.36
C SER A 338 4.32 6.22 -23.98
N ASP A 339 4.18 7.19 -24.89
CA ASP A 339 3.34 8.39 -24.68
C ASP A 339 1.86 8.02 -24.51
N LYS A 340 1.41 6.95 -25.13
CA LYS A 340 0.03 6.48 -25.01
C LYS A 340 -0.37 6.06 -23.60
N TRP A 341 0.58 5.60 -22.80
CA TRP A 341 0.29 5.32 -21.39
C TRP A 341 -0.17 6.58 -20.64
N PHE A 342 0.50 7.70 -20.85
CA PHE A 342 0.15 8.97 -20.23
C PHE A 342 -1.23 9.47 -20.71
N ASP A 343 -1.52 9.37 -22.02
CA ASP A 343 -2.82 9.71 -22.58
C ASP A 343 -3.96 8.91 -21.88
N GLU A 344 -3.72 7.60 -21.62
CA GLU A 344 -4.70 6.75 -20.93
C GLU A 344 -4.83 7.07 -19.45
N ILE A 345 -3.72 7.37 -18.75
CA ILE A 345 -3.76 7.78 -17.34
C ILE A 345 -4.53 9.10 -17.21
N GLU A 346 -4.23 10.11 -18.02
CA GLU A 346 -4.95 11.40 -17.99
C GLU A 346 -6.44 11.21 -18.26
N ARG A 347 -6.80 10.34 -19.22
CA ARG A 347 -8.19 9.99 -19.51
C ARG A 347 -8.85 9.32 -18.31
N LEU A 348 -8.19 8.32 -17.71
CA LEU A 348 -8.70 7.62 -16.54
C LEU A 348 -8.95 8.59 -15.38
N LEU A 349 -7.97 9.42 -15.03
CA LEU A 349 -8.09 10.39 -13.94
C LEU A 349 -9.21 11.41 -14.18
N LYS A 350 -9.32 11.89 -15.41
CA LYS A 350 -10.44 12.77 -15.81
C LYS A 350 -11.79 12.08 -15.64
N ASP A 351 -11.93 10.83 -16.08
CA ASP A 351 -13.16 10.06 -15.95
C ASP A 351 -13.52 9.80 -14.48
N LEU A 352 -12.52 9.75 -13.59
CA LEU A 352 -12.68 9.60 -12.14
C LEU A 352 -12.87 10.96 -11.42
N ASN A 353 -12.91 12.06 -12.16
CA ASN A 353 -13.00 13.42 -11.63
C ASN A 353 -11.82 13.78 -10.70
N ILE A 354 -10.61 13.35 -11.07
CA ILE A 354 -9.36 13.65 -10.37
C ILE A 354 -8.53 14.59 -11.27
N GLN A 355 -8.18 15.75 -10.75
CA GLN A 355 -7.30 16.70 -11.41
C GLN A 355 -5.84 16.45 -11.02
N THR A 356 -4.94 16.39 -12.00
CA THR A 356 -3.49 16.21 -11.77
C THR A 356 -2.82 17.54 -11.47
N GLY A 357 -1.76 17.52 -10.65
CA GLY A 357 -1.03 18.72 -10.26
C GLY A 357 -1.85 19.69 -9.42
N HIS A 358 -1.54 20.99 -9.52
CA HIS A 358 -2.25 22.08 -8.83
C HIS A 358 -2.35 21.88 -7.30
N LEU A 359 -1.25 21.49 -6.68
CA LEU A 359 -1.22 21.14 -5.26
C LEU A 359 -1.57 22.32 -4.35
N HIS A 360 -1.21 23.53 -4.76
CA HIS A 360 -1.56 24.74 -4.01
C HIS A 360 -3.07 24.96 -3.99
N GLU A 361 -3.72 24.92 -5.14
CA GLU A 361 -5.16 25.18 -5.28
C GLU A 361 -6.00 24.06 -4.66
N GLN A 362 -5.57 22.81 -4.82
CA GLN A 362 -6.33 21.65 -4.37
C GLN A 362 -6.15 21.37 -2.87
N PHE A 363 -4.94 21.55 -2.34
CA PHE A 363 -4.57 21.08 -0.99
C PHE A 363 -3.94 22.15 -0.12
N GLY A 364 -3.75 23.38 -0.64
CA GLY A 364 -3.16 24.49 0.12
C GLY A 364 -1.66 24.38 0.33
N VAL A 365 -0.95 23.53 -0.44
CA VAL A 365 0.52 23.39 -0.36
C VAL A 365 1.17 24.71 -0.72
N GLN A 366 2.07 25.22 0.12
CA GLN A 366 2.75 26.49 -0.10
C GLN A 366 4.13 26.27 -0.75
N PRO A 367 4.60 27.20 -1.59
CA PRO A 367 5.92 27.09 -2.24
C PRO A 367 7.09 26.93 -1.27
N ASP A 368 7.02 27.55 -0.09
CA ASP A 368 8.04 27.50 0.95
C ASP A 368 8.02 26.19 1.77
N GLU A 369 6.97 25.40 1.66
CA GLU A 369 6.89 24.08 2.31
C GLU A 369 7.53 22.97 1.49
N LEU A 370 7.68 23.15 0.17
CA LEU A 370 8.10 22.08 -0.76
C LEU A 370 9.44 21.46 -0.38
N GLU A 371 10.43 22.29 -0.06
CA GLU A 371 11.73 21.78 0.36
C GLU A 371 11.62 20.92 1.62
N HIS A 372 10.81 21.33 2.58
CA HIS A 372 10.58 20.56 3.80
C HIS A 372 9.88 19.23 3.53
N ILE A 373 8.82 19.24 2.71
CA ILE A 373 8.08 18.02 2.33
C ILE A 373 9.02 17.01 1.69
N ILE A 374 9.83 17.46 0.71
CA ILE A 374 10.72 16.58 -0.03
C ILE A 374 11.86 16.07 0.84
N ARG A 375 12.44 16.93 1.67
CA ARG A 375 13.54 16.53 2.55
C ARG A 375 13.13 15.43 3.51
N LEU A 376 11.94 15.52 4.10
CA LEU A 376 11.40 14.49 4.97
C LEU A 376 11.30 13.13 4.27
N GLN A 377 10.82 13.12 3.03
CA GLN A 377 10.67 11.88 2.25
C GLN A 377 12.02 11.38 1.72
N TYR A 378 12.84 12.27 1.19
CA TYR A 378 14.13 11.94 0.62
C TYR A 378 15.11 11.34 1.65
N GLU A 379 15.06 11.79 2.91
CA GLU A 379 15.90 11.31 4.00
C GLU A 379 15.33 10.08 4.73
N ASN A 380 14.02 9.89 4.73
CA ASN A 380 13.36 8.89 5.56
C ASN A 380 12.71 7.74 4.77
N GLU A 381 12.69 7.79 3.43
CA GLU A 381 12.01 6.77 2.63
C GLU A 381 12.90 6.05 1.62
N PHE A 382 12.46 4.83 1.31
CA PHE A 382 13.16 3.79 0.57
C PHE A 382 13.20 3.91 -0.98
N PRO A 383 12.43 4.74 -1.70
CA PRO A 383 12.20 4.56 -3.14
C PRO A 383 13.40 4.82 -4.06
N ARG A 384 14.46 5.48 -3.59
CA ARG A 384 15.55 5.95 -4.46
C ARG A 384 16.25 4.87 -5.26
N GLU A 385 16.51 3.71 -4.66
CA GLU A 385 17.24 2.63 -5.33
C GLU A 385 16.39 1.87 -6.35
N GLY A 386 15.07 1.89 -6.19
CA GLY A 386 14.13 1.23 -7.08
C GLY A 386 13.71 2.06 -8.28
N ASN A 387 13.86 3.38 -8.23
CA ASN A 387 13.42 4.25 -9.33
C ASN A 387 14.24 3.99 -10.61
N PRO A 388 13.60 3.88 -11.79
CA PRO A 388 14.31 3.55 -13.03
C PRO A 388 15.29 4.63 -13.48
N ARG A 389 14.99 5.90 -13.20
CA ARG A 389 15.88 7.03 -13.45
C ARG A 389 16.45 7.54 -12.13
N ALA A 390 17.77 7.60 -12.03
CA ALA A 390 18.42 8.20 -10.86
C ALA A 390 18.02 9.68 -10.72
N TYR A 391 17.87 10.14 -9.49
CA TYR A 391 17.55 11.53 -9.16
C TYR A 391 18.26 11.97 -7.89
N ASN A 392 18.50 13.26 -7.79
CA ASN A 392 19.00 13.91 -6.60
C ASN A 392 17.92 14.77 -5.94
N PHE A 393 18.25 15.42 -4.84
CA PHE A 393 17.30 16.23 -4.09
C PHE A 393 16.79 17.43 -4.91
N GLU A 394 17.67 18.09 -5.64
CA GLU A 394 17.34 19.25 -6.47
C GLU A 394 16.38 18.88 -7.60
N GLU A 395 16.62 17.75 -8.28
CA GLU A 395 15.73 17.24 -9.33
C GLU A 395 14.35 16.87 -8.75
N CYS A 396 14.31 16.27 -7.57
CA CYS A 396 13.07 15.97 -6.88
C CYS A 396 12.30 17.25 -6.51
N LEU A 397 12.99 18.28 -6.05
CA LEU A 397 12.41 19.59 -5.74
C LEU A 397 11.82 20.27 -6.99
N GLU A 398 12.54 20.24 -8.11
CA GLU A 398 12.03 20.80 -9.38
C GLU A 398 10.81 20.04 -9.91
N LEU A 399 10.81 18.71 -9.80
CA LEU A 399 9.63 17.90 -10.14
C LEU A 399 8.41 18.30 -9.30
N PHE A 400 8.59 18.48 -8.01
CA PHE A 400 7.49 18.83 -7.12
C PHE A 400 7.01 20.28 -7.33
N LYS A 401 7.92 21.20 -7.65
CA LYS A 401 7.55 22.58 -8.06
C LYS A 401 6.69 22.58 -9.33
N SER A 402 6.94 21.67 -10.26
CA SER A 402 6.18 21.61 -11.52
C SER A 402 4.70 21.21 -11.35
N VAL A 403 4.33 20.71 -10.19
CA VAL A 403 2.95 20.29 -9.86
C VAL A 403 2.27 21.19 -8.83
N LEU A 404 2.96 22.23 -8.34
CA LEU A 404 2.43 23.20 -7.39
C LEU A 404 1.32 24.05 -8.04
#